data_87de9b0cb38e3767fd355c84cd88985f
#
_entry.id   87de9b0cb38e3767fd355c84cd88985f
#
_cell.length_a   1.000
_cell.length_b   1.000
_cell.length_c   1.000
_cell.angle_alpha   90.00
_cell.angle_beta   90.00
_cell.angle_gamma   90.00
#
_symmetry.space_group_name_H-M   'P 1'
#
loop_
_entity.id
_entity.type
_entity.pdbx_description
1 polymer ?
#
loop_
_entity_poly.entity_id
_entity_poly.type
_entity_poly.pdbx_seq_one_letter_code
_entity_poly.pdbx_strand_id
1 'polypeptide(L)'
;PNNVTIFGESAGGHNVYSLLVSEKAKGLFHKAISMSGYTTSISTQNAYKQDKYSATSDYTSWEVVNKIIQDDQEKIDIEVIRDILLKLSAEDFFKFYAERESYQEIPLLTSDGIVIPEIGLRESLQNRDLVNNVPLIAGSNADEVKLWLATAEYFIDVEYSLIGSLFGIPKVVLTDEDAFEAFNYYRSAAWKIRGVDYPLQSLSKAGNNKLYSYRFDWDDHRQYIVGDFKKLIGAAHATEIPLLAGNTKLVGGFPLSTLIYPPSSAKR
;
A
#
# COMPACT_ATOMS: atom_id res chain seq x y z
N PRO A 1 4.31 -25.91 -14.80
CA PRO A 1 5.43 -25.66 -13.90
C PRO A 1 5.02 -25.98 -12.46
N ASN A 2 5.93 -26.62 -11.68
CA ASN A 2 5.63 -27.04 -10.31
C ASN A 2 6.38 -26.22 -9.26
N ASN A 3 6.81 -25.03 -9.61
CA ASN A 3 7.57 -24.14 -8.72
C ASN A 3 7.32 -22.67 -9.05
N VAL A 4 6.06 -22.24 -8.96
CA VAL A 4 5.66 -20.84 -9.16
C VAL A 4 5.59 -20.16 -7.80
N THR A 5 6.26 -19.05 -7.64
CA THR A 5 6.18 -18.17 -6.47
C THR A 5 5.51 -16.86 -6.90
N ILE A 6 4.45 -16.48 -6.22
CA ILE A 6 3.88 -15.13 -6.35
C ILE A 6 4.46 -14.23 -5.26
N PHE A 7 4.73 -12.98 -5.59
CA PHE A 7 5.19 -12.00 -4.61
C PHE A 7 4.70 -10.60 -4.97
N GLY A 8 4.61 -9.74 -3.98
CA GLY A 8 4.22 -8.36 -4.16
C GLY A 8 4.46 -7.51 -2.93
N GLU A 9 4.66 -6.24 -3.15
CA GLU A 9 4.88 -5.23 -2.13
C GLU A 9 3.68 -4.29 -2.04
N SER A 10 3.33 -3.82 -0.84
CA SER A 10 2.25 -2.87 -0.62
C SER A 10 0.90 -3.39 -1.13
N ALA A 11 0.29 -2.71 -2.12
CA ALA A 11 -0.90 -3.19 -2.83
C ALA A 11 -0.66 -4.55 -3.51
N GLY A 12 0.57 -4.82 -3.98
CA GLY A 12 0.97 -6.14 -4.48
C GLY A 12 0.97 -7.21 -3.39
N GLY A 13 1.41 -6.90 -2.18
CA GLY A 13 1.31 -7.78 -1.01
C GLY A 13 -0.15 -8.06 -0.61
N HIS A 14 -1.02 -7.05 -0.73
CA HIS A 14 -2.46 -7.18 -0.57
C HIS A 14 -3.06 -8.13 -1.62
N ASN A 15 -2.65 -7.99 -2.89
CA ASN A 15 -3.05 -8.90 -3.96
C ASN A 15 -2.58 -10.33 -3.72
N VAL A 16 -1.40 -10.54 -3.14
CA VAL A 16 -0.92 -11.87 -2.74
C VAL A 16 -1.89 -12.52 -1.74
N TYR A 17 -2.32 -11.79 -0.71
CA TYR A 17 -3.33 -12.30 0.23
C TYR A 17 -4.67 -12.61 -0.45
N SER A 18 -5.08 -11.80 -1.41
CA SER A 18 -6.32 -12.03 -2.18
C SER A 18 -6.24 -13.31 -3.00
N LEU A 19 -5.09 -13.57 -3.62
CA LEU A 19 -4.87 -14.80 -4.38
C LEU A 19 -4.78 -16.04 -3.47
N LEU A 20 -4.34 -15.89 -2.21
CA LEU A 20 -4.37 -16.98 -1.23
C LEU A 20 -5.78 -17.45 -0.91
N VAL A 21 -6.79 -16.60 -0.99
CA VAL A 21 -8.20 -16.95 -0.70
C VAL A 21 -9.05 -17.11 -1.96
N SER A 22 -8.47 -16.94 -3.14
CA SER A 22 -9.18 -17.08 -4.40
C SER A 22 -9.22 -18.53 -4.87
N GLU A 23 -10.43 -19.07 -5.02
CA GLU A 23 -10.63 -20.41 -5.60
C GLU A 23 -10.10 -20.50 -7.05
N LYS A 24 -10.20 -19.37 -7.80
CA LYS A 24 -9.69 -19.30 -9.19
C LYS A 24 -8.17 -19.38 -9.29
N ALA A 25 -7.47 -19.04 -8.22
CA ALA A 25 -6.01 -19.08 -8.16
C ALA A 25 -5.46 -20.41 -7.59
N LYS A 26 -6.34 -21.29 -7.14
CA LYS A 26 -5.95 -22.57 -6.53
C LYS A 26 -5.15 -23.45 -7.48
N GLY A 27 -3.98 -23.89 -7.00
CA GLY A 27 -3.07 -24.71 -7.79
C GLY A 27 -2.26 -23.98 -8.86
N LEU A 28 -2.44 -22.67 -9.06
CA LEU A 28 -1.68 -21.89 -10.03
C LEU A 28 -0.31 -21.43 -9.49
N PHE A 29 -0.12 -21.42 -8.17
CA PHE A 29 1.14 -21.09 -7.53
C PHE A 29 1.44 -22.03 -6.36
N HIS A 30 2.69 -22.06 -5.92
CA HIS A 30 3.24 -23.04 -4.97
C HIS A 30 3.83 -22.38 -3.73
N LYS A 31 4.12 -21.09 -3.79
CA LYS A 31 4.69 -20.28 -2.72
C LYS A 31 4.20 -18.83 -2.86
N ALA A 32 4.18 -18.11 -1.76
CA ALA A 32 3.76 -16.72 -1.72
C ALA A 32 4.68 -15.87 -0.85
N ILE A 33 4.87 -14.60 -1.23
CA ILE A 33 5.62 -13.60 -0.44
C ILE A 33 4.80 -12.32 -0.43
N SER A 34 4.38 -11.88 0.76
CA SER A 34 3.70 -10.58 0.95
C SER A 34 4.65 -9.63 1.67
N MET A 35 5.08 -8.60 0.98
CA MET A 35 5.96 -7.55 1.51
C MET A 35 5.12 -6.32 1.80
N SER A 36 5.08 -5.91 3.07
CA SER A 36 4.32 -4.75 3.54
C SER A 36 2.85 -4.74 3.06
N GLY A 37 2.26 -5.93 2.89
CA GLY A 37 0.88 -6.09 2.47
C GLY A 37 -0.10 -5.75 3.60
N TYR A 38 -1.39 -5.82 3.28
CA TYR A 38 -2.49 -5.64 4.24
C TYR A 38 -3.69 -6.50 3.83
N THR A 39 -4.73 -6.57 4.68
CA THR A 39 -5.81 -7.56 4.53
C THR A 39 -7.21 -6.93 4.52
N THR A 40 -7.30 -5.65 4.19
CA THR A 40 -8.59 -4.96 4.11
C THR A 40 -9.32 -5.32 2.83
N SER A 41 -10.62 -5.49 2.92
CA SER A 41 -11.53 -5.56 1.77
C SER A 41 -12.86 -4.91 2.12
N ILE A 42 -13.59 -4.47 1.12
CA ILE A 42 -14.92 -3.87 1.26
C ILE A 42 -15.95 -4.74 0.52
N SER A 43 -17.17 -4.83 1.02
CA SER A 43 -18.24 -5.55 0.31
C SER A 43 -18.57 -4.85 -1.01
N THR A 44 -19.02 -5.60 -2.00
CA THR A 44 -19.49 -5.05 -3.29
C THR A 44 -20.55 -3.98 -3.09
N GLN A 45 -21.48 -4.20 -2.15
CA GLN A 45 -22.50 -3.21 -1.83
C GLN A 45 -21.92 -1.90 -1.34
N ASN A 46 -20.97 -1.95 -0.40
CA ASN A 46 -20.33 -0.74 0.14
C ASN A 46 -19.39 -0.07 -0.87
N ALA A 47 -18.78 -0.83 -1.78
CA ALA A 47 -17.98 -0.28 -2.88
C ALA A 47 -18.86 0.40 -3.94
N TYR A 48 -20.09 -0.07 -4.14
CA TYR A 48 -21.02 0.51 -5.09
C TYR A 48 -21.74 1.73 -4.52
N LYS A 49 -22.41 1.60 -3.37
CA LYS A 49 -23.17 2.67 -2.72
C LYS A 49 -23.12 2.50 -1.21
N GLN A 50 -22.52 3.42 -0.52
CA GLN A 50 -22.49 3.34 0.95
C GLN A 50 -23.86 3.59 1.56
N ASP A 51 -24.15 2.82 2.62
CA ASP A 51 -25.24 3.15 3.53
C ASP A 51 -24.83 4.40 4.34
N LYS A 52 -25.74 5.34 4.57
CA LYS A 52 -25.48 6.62 5.27
C LYS A 52 -24.81 6.50 6.65
N TYR A 53 -24.70 5.27 7.17
CA TYR A 53 -24.14 4.97 8.49
C TYR A 53 -22.80 4.24 8.46
N SER A 54 -22.27 3.91 7.29
CA SER A 54 -20.99 3.22 7.14
C SER A 54 -19.89 4.24 6.83
N ALA A 55 -19.23 4.71 7.85
CA ALA A 55 -18.23 5.79 7.81
C ALA A 55 -16.86 5.36 7.24
N THR A 56 -16.80 4.70 6.09
CA THR A 56 -15.52 4.19 5.61
C THR A 56 -14.97 4.83 4.35
N SER A 57 -15.77 5.53 3.57
CA SER A 57 -15.30 6.29 2.39
C SER A 57 -16.43 7.11 1.79
N ASP A 58 -16.16 8.36 1.49
CA ASP A 58 -17.13 9.27 0.86
C ASP A 58 -17.27 9.05 -0.67
N TYR A 59 -16.59 8.02 -1.22
CA TYR A 59 -16.53 7.83 -2.67
C TYR A 59 -16.76 6.39 -3.08
N THR A 60 -18.00 6.09 -3.31
CA THR A 60 -18.45 4.85 -3.94
C THR A 60 -18.42 4.99 -5.46
N SER A 61 -18.47 3.86 -6.16
CA SER A 61 -18.59 3.88 -7.63
C SER A 61 -19.84 4.61 -8.11
N TRP A 62 -20.92 4.59 -7.31
CA TRP A 62 -22.14 5.32 -7.61
C TRP A 62 -21.95 6.84 -7.62
N GLU A 63 -21.20 7.38 -6.66
CA GLU A 63 -20.92 8.82 -6.61
C GLU A 63 -20.05 9.28 -7.77
N VAL A 64 -19.08 8.45 -8.18
CA VAL A 64 -18.26 8.73 -9.37
C VAL A 64 -19.14 8.72 -10.63
N VAL A 65 -19.99 7.70 -10.77
CA VAL A 65 -20.93 7.60 -11.90
C VAL A 65 -21.86 8.81 -11.95
N ASN A 66 -22.46 9.21 -10.83
CA ASN A 66 -23.36 10.37 -10.76
C ASN A 66 -22.67 11.67 -11.19
N LYS A 67 -21.42 11.88 -10.77
CA LYS A 67 -20.62 13.04 -11.20
C LYS A 67 -20.35 13.03 -12.71
N ILE A 68 -20.12 11.85 -13.29
CA ILE A 68 -19.87 11.70 -14.73
C ILE A 68 -21.14 11.94 -15.54
N ILE A 69 -22.27 11.38 -15.09
CA ILE A 69 -23.54 11.43 -15.81
C ILE A 69 -24.28 12.74 -15.57
N GLN A 70 -23.94 13.47 -14.47
CA GLN A 70 -24.61 14.69 -14.03
C GLN A 70 -26.12 14.50 -13.81
N ASP A 71 -26.53 13.29 -13.46
CA ASP A 71 -27.93 12.93 -13.22
C ASP A 71 -28.04 12.07 -11.96
N ASP A 72 -28.83 12.54 -10.98
CA ASP A 72 -29.06 11.87 -9.71
C ASP A 72 -30.14 10.75 -9.79
N GLN A 73 -30.55 10.38 -10.98
CA GLN A 73 -31.61 9.39 -11.16
C GLN A 73 -31.09 7.97 -10.90
N GLU A 74 -31.54 7.36 -9.81
CA GLU A 74 -31.29 5.95 -9.43
C GLU A 74 -31.78 4.91 -10.46
N LYS A 75 -32.30 5.33 -11.61
CA LYS A 75 -32.97 4.48 -12.61
C LYS A 75 -32.30 4.47 -13.98
N ILE A 76 -31.03 4.89 -14.08
CA ILE A 76 -30.32 4.80 -15.36
C ILE A 76 -29.96 3.33 -15.60
N ASP A 77 -30.27 2.87 -16.83
CA ASP A 77 -29.89 1.52 -17.26
C ASP A 77 -28.37 1.34 -17.18
N ILE A 78 -27.94 0.22 -16.60
CA ILE A 78 -26.52 -0.10 -16.42
C ILE A 78 -25.74 -0.15 -17.77
N GLU A 79 -26.41 -0.55 -18.85
CA GLU A 79 -25.81 -0.56 -20.17
C GLU A 79 -25.56 0.87 -20.70
N VAL A 80 -26.41 1.82 -20.36
CA VAL A 80 -26.20 3.24 -20.69
C VAL A 80 -25.01 3.79 -19.91
N ILE A 81 -24.91 3.47 -18.61
CA ILE A 81 -23.76 3.84 -17.77
C ILE A 81 -22.47 3.28 -18.36
N ARG A 82 -22.48 1.98 -18.70
CA ARG A 82 -21.33 1.31 -19.32
C ARG A 82 -20.90 2.00 -20.61
N ASP A 83 -21.85 2.30 -21.48
CA ASP A 83 -21.56 2.94 -22.76
C ASP A 83 -20.97 4.36 -22.60
N ILE A 84 -21.41 5.10 -21.59
CA ILE A 84 -20.84 6.42 -21.26
C ILE A 84 -19.40 6.24 -20.76
N LEU A 85 -19.18 5.34 -19.80
CA LEU A 85 -17.86 5.10 -19.22
C LEU A 85 -16.85 4.62 -20.26
N LEU A 86 -17.25 3.73 -21.18
CA LEU A 86 -16.38 3.21 -22.24
C LEU A 86 -15.99 4.28 -23.29
N LYS A 87 -16.74 5.37 -23.40
CA LYS A 87 -16.46 6.48 -24.32
C LYS A 87 -15.55 7.55 -23.72
N LEU A 88 -15.39 7.55 -22.38
CA LEU A 88 -14.48 8.49 -21.72
C LEU A 88 -13.02 8.16 -22.04
N SER A 89 -12.22 9.20 -22.22
CA SER A 89 -10.77 9.04 -22.18
C SER A 89 -10.31 8.71 -20.75
N ALA A 90 -9.17 8.04 -20.62
CA ALA A 90 -8.58 7.79 -19.30
C ALA A 90 -8.34 9.12 -18.54
N GLU A 91 -7.89 10.17 -19.25
CA GLU A 91 -7.67 11.50 -18.67
C GLU A 91 -8.96 12.07 -18.09
N ASP A 92 -10.07 12.05 -18.86
CA ASP A 92 -11.35 12.58 -18.38
C ASP A 92 -11.90 11.77 -17.21
N PHE A 93 -11.75 10.44 -17.25
CA PHE A 93 -12.15 9.59 -16.14
C PHE A 93 -11.35 9.92 -14.85
N PHE A 94 -10.02 10.08 -14.96
CA PHE A 94 -9.17 10.37 -13.80
C PHE A 94 -9.36 11.78 -13.25
N LYS A 95 -9.91 12.75 -13.98
CA LYS A 95 -10.27 14.06 -13.43
C LYS A 95 -11.22 13.95 -12.23
N PHE A 96 -12.12 12.97 -12.22
CA PHE A 96 -13.04 12.73 -11.09
C PHE A 96 -12.33 12.27 -9.81
N TYR A 97 -11.09 11.83 -9.91
CA TYR A 97 -10.25 11.43 -8.78
C TYR A 97 -9.15 12.45 -8.44
N ALA A 98 -8.78 13.32 -9.37
CA ALA A 98 -7.67 14.28 -9.21
C ALA A 98 -8.01 15.49 -8.33
N GLU A 99 -9.31 15.83 -8.19
CA GLU A 99 -9.78 16.98 -7.42
C GLU A 99 -9.88 16.71 -5.90
N ARG A 100 -9.26 15.65 -5.43
CA ARG A 100 -9.43 15.16 -4.05
C ARG A 100 -8.25 15.48 -3.16
N GLU A 101 -8.56 15.91 -1.95
CA GLU A 101 -7.58 16.14 -0.89
C GLU A 101 -7.05 14.85 -0.25
N SER A 102 -7.68 13.71 -0.46
CA SER A 102 -7.33 12.44 0.18
C SER A 102 -7.37 11.24 -0.77
N TYR A 103 -6.24 10.53 -0.87
CA TYR A 103 -6.14 9.26 -1.60
C TYR A 103 -6.75 8.05 -0.85
N GLN A 104 -7.27 8.25 0.38
CA GLN A 104 -7.71 7.16 1.25
C GLN A 104 -9.13 6.66 0.96
N GLU A 105 -9.80 7.25 0.00
CA GLU A 105 -11.24 7.08 -0.23
C GLU A 105 -11.59 6.10 -1.35
N ILE A 106 -10.59 5.53 -2.02
CA ILE A 106 -10.81 4.55 -3.08
C ILE A 106 -10.82 3.15 -2.48
N PRO A 107 -11.88 2.34 -2.70
CA PRO A 107 -11.87 0.93 -2.30
C PRO A 107 -10.74 0.19 -3.01
N LEU A 108 -9.79 -0.34 -2.24
CA LEU A 108 -8.63 -1.03 -2.83
C LEU A 108 -8.98 -2.43 -3.32
N LEU A 109 -9.75 -3.19 -2.55
CA LEU A 109 -10.20 -4.53 -2.91
C LEU A 109 -11.66 -4.74 -2.53
N THR A 110 -12.39 -5.42 -3.40
CA THR A 110 -13.80 -5.72 -3.21
C THR A 110 -14.02 -7.21 -2.98
N SER A 111 -14.77 -7.56 -1.93
CA SER A 111 -15.22 -8.93 -1.66
C SER A 111 -16.38 -9.26 -2.58
N ASP A 112 -16.05 -9.63 -3.82
CA ASP A 112 -16.98 -9.82 -4.93
C ASP A 112 -17.61 -11.23 -4.99
N GLY A 113 -17.17 -12.13 -4.10
CA GLY A 113 -17.58 -13.54 -4.12
C GLY A 113 -16.95 -14.36 -5.26
N ILE A 114 -16.14 -13.72 -6.11
CA ILE A 114 -15.52 -14.34 -7.30
C ILE A 114 -14.02 -14.51 -7.11
N VAL A 115 -13.33 -13.45 -6.75
CA VAL A 115 -11.88 -13.43 -6.46
C VAL A 115 -11.67 -13.46 -4.95
N ILE A 116 -12.34 -12.59 -4.23
CA ILE A 116 -12.33 -12.55 -2.77
C ILE A 116 -13.70 -13.01 -2.28
N PRO A 117 -13.79 -14.03 -1.39
CA PRO A 117 -15.06 -14.48 -0.84
C PRO A 117 -15.87 -13.33 -0.21
N GLU A 118 -17.18 -13.39 -0.28
CA GLU A 118 -18.12 -12.36 0.23
C GLU A 118 -17.92 -12.04 1.72
N ILE A 119 -17.44 -13.01 2.51
CA ILE A 119 -17.14 -12.79 3.94
C ILE A 119 -15.96 -11.84 4.19
N GLY A 120 -15.27 -11.44 3.14
CA GLY A 120 -14.12 -10.53 3.21
C GLY A 120 -12.77 -11.26 3.24
N LEU A 121 -11.74 -10.53 2.84
CA LEU A 121 -10.38 -11.07 2.78
C LEU A 121 -9.87 -11.51 4.15
N ARG A 122 -10.06 -10.65 5.14
CA ARG A 122 -9.56 -10.87 6.51
C ARG A 122 -10.16 -12.14 7.14
N GLU A 123 -11.45 -12.30 7.00
CA GLU A 123 -12.21 -13.44 7.54
C GLU A 123 -11.90 -14.72 6.79
N SER A 124 -11.69 -14.63 5.47
CA SER A 124 -11.33 -15.77 4.62
C SER A 124 -10.00 -16.40 5.00
N LEU A 125 -9.01 -15.60 5.43
CA LEU A 125 -7.68 -16.10 5.85
C LEU A 125 -7.74 -17.03 7.07
N GLN A 126 -8.82 -17.02 7.86
CA GLN A 126 -9.01 -17.92 9.00
C GLN A 126 -9.73 -19.22 8.61
N ASN A 127 -10.28 -19.28 7.41
CA ASN A 127 -11.10 -20.41 6.98
C ASN A 127 -10.26 -21.40 6.13
N ARG A 128 -10.07 -22.60 6.67
CA ARG A 128 -9.27 -23.65 6.05
C ARG A 128 -9.76 -24.03 4.63
N ASP A 129 -11.04 -23.96 4.40
CA ASP A 129 -11.65 -24.41 3.13
C ASP A 129 -11.50 -23.33 2.04
N LEU A 130 -11.24 -22.09 2.43
CA LEU A 130 -11.09 -20.95 1.52
C LEU A 130 -9.62 -20.62 1.19
N VAL A 131 -8.65 -21.12 1.97
CA VAL A 131 -7.25 -20.76 1.77
C VAL A 131 -6.51 -21.74 0.88
N ASN A 132 -5.69 -21.20 -0.04
CA ASN A 132 -4.64 -21.96 -0.73
C ASN A 132 -3.47 -22.17 0.23
N ASN A 133 -3.34 -23.38 0.79
CA ASN A 133 -2.39 -23.70 1.83
C ASN A 133 -0.98 -23.92 1.25
N VAL A 134 -0.30 -22.84 0.90
CA VAL A 134 1.08 -22.82 0.39
C VAL A 134 2.03 -22.17 1.39
N PRO A 135 3.35 -22.44 1.32
CA PRO A 135 4.34 -21.70 2.10
C PRO A 135 4.23 -20.21 1.85
N LEU A 136 4.23 -19.42 2.93
CA LEU A 136 4.12 -17.96 2.89
C LEU A 136 5.25 -17.31 3.69
N ILE A 137 5.89 -16.32 3.10
CA ILE A 137 6.71 -15.34 3.80
C ILE A 137 5.90 -14.03 3.84
N ALA A 138 5.75 -13.44 5.03
CA ALA A 138 5.13 -12.13 5.19
C ALA A 138 6.03 -11.23 6.03
N GLY A 139 6.17 -9.98 5.66
CA GLY A 139 6.99 -9.05 6.40
C GLY A 139 6.59 -7.60 6.23
N SER A 140 7.21 -6.75 7.03
CA SER A 140 7.04 -5.30 6.98
C SER A 140 8.36 -4.60 7.29
N ASN A 141 8.41 -3.32 6.97
CA ASN A 141 9.54 -2.47 7.29
C ASN A 141 9.39 -1.86 8.69
N ALA A 142 10.51 -1.47 9.31
CA ALA A 142 10.48 -0.91 10.66
C ALA A 142 9.78 0.46 10.71
N ASP A 143 9.95 1.25 9.66
CA ASP A 143 9.51 2.64 9.58
C ASP A 143 8.51 2.86 8.44
N GLU A 144 7.58 1.94 8.23
CA GLU A 144 6.62 1.92 7.09
C GLU A 144 6.10 3.31 6.71
N VAL A 145 5.63 4.06 7.70
CA VAL A 145 4.90 5.31 7.42
C VAL A 145 5.80 6.53 7.23
N LYS A 146 7.11 6.45 7.47
CA LYS A 146 8.02 7.57 7.22
C LYS A 146 7.99 8.05 5.78
N LEU A 147 7.67 7.18 4.82
CA LEU A 147 7.49 7.57 3.42
C LEU A 147 6.50 8.74 3.25
N TRP A 148 5.40 8.72 3.99
CA TRP A 148 4.37 9.76 3.94
C TRP A 148 4.62 10.87 4.96
N LEU A 149 5.12 10.55 6.14
CA LEU A 149 5.42 11.56 7.18
C LEU A 149 6.51 12.52 6.72
N ALA A 150 7.50 12.04 5.96
CA ALA A 150 8.59 12.85 5.41
C ALA A 150 8.15 13.85 4.34
N THR A 151 6.90 13.84 3.93
CA THR A 151 6.30 14.81 2.99
C THR A 151 5.11 15.57 3.59
N ALA A 152 4.75 15.28 4.83
CA ALA A 152 3.62 15.91 5.50
C ALA A 152 4.05 17.27 6.10
N GLU A 153 3.43 18.36 5.66
CA GLU A 153 3.71 19.74 6.11
C GLU A 153 3.63 19.92 7.63
N TYR A 154 2.87 19.08 8.32
CA TYR A 154 2.79 19.08 9.78
C TYR A 154 4.12 18.74 10.45
N PHE A 155 4.92 17.83 9.85
CA PHE A 155 6.18 17.33 10.41
C PHE A 155 7.42 17.92 9.77
N ILE A 156 7.28 18.50 8.58
CA ILE A 156 8.42 18.93 7.74
C ILE A 156 8.38 20.43 7.55
N ASP A 157 9.54 21.07 7.75
CA ASP A 157 9.79 22.44 7.36
C ASP A 157 11.03 22.52 6.44
N VAL A 158 11.13 23.61 5.71
CA VAL A 158 12.22 23.85 4.76
C VAL A 158 13.00 25.08 5.21
N GLU A 159 14.18 24.86 5.73
CA GLU A 159 15.10 25.91 6.16
C GLU A 159 16.16 26.21 5.09
N TYR A 160 16.65 27.42 5.05
CA TYR A 160 17.80 27.82 4.26
C TYR A 160 18.91 28.29 5.18
N SER A 161 20.04 27.57 5.19
CA SER A 161 21.26 28.08 5.82
C SER A 161 21.77 29.32 5.06
N LEU A 162 22.63 30.13 5.66
CA LEU A 162 23.24 31.30 4.99
C LEU A 162 23.91 30.93 3.66
N ILE A 163 24.63 29.82 3.63
CA ILE A 163 25.27 29.28 2.42
C ILE A 163 24.21 28.66 1.49
N GLY A 164 23.23 27.94 2.03
CA GLY A 164 22.12 27.36 1.28
C GLY A 164 21.31 28.43 0.54
N SER A 165 21.06 29.57 1.18
CA SER A 165 20.34 30.70 0.55
C SER A 165 21.07 31.26 -0.65
N LEU A 166 22.42 31.32 -0.60
CA LEU A 166 23.24 31.80 -1.70
C LEU A 166 23.20 30.88 -2.93
N PHE A 167 22.97 29.59 -2.73
CA PHE A 167 22.95 28.57 -3.79
C PHE A 167 21.56 27.99 -4.06
N GLY A 168 20.52 28.49 -3.38
CA GLY A 168 19.15 27.96 -3.51
C GLY A 168 19.01 26.52 -3.02
N ILE A 169 19.86 26.06 -2.07
CA ILE A 169 19.85 24.70 -1.53
C ILE A 169 19.03 24.67 -0.24
N PRO A 170 17.82 24.08 -0.26
CA PRO A 170 17.00 23.93 0.93
C PRO A 170 17.54 22.81 1.83
N LYS A 171 17.26 22.91 3.13
CA LYS A 171 17.44 21.84 4.11
C LYS A 171 16.09 21.43 4.67
N VAL A 172 15.75 20.18 4.54
CA VAL A 172 14.54 19.59 5.13
C VAL A 172 14.83 19.28 6.60
N VAL A 173 13.99 19.79 7.48
CA VAL A 173 14.07 19.61 8.94
C VAL A 173 12.75 19.11 9.49
N LEU A 174 12.81 18.37 10.61
CA LEU A 174 11.62 17.99 11.35
C LEU A 174 11.21 19.11 12.29
N THR A 175 9.92 19.48 12.27
CA THR A 175 9.34 20.49 13.17
C THR A 175 9.21 19.99 14.59
N ASP A 176 8.86 18.70 14.75
CA ASP A 176 8.73 17.98 16.02
C ASP A 176 9.17 16.53 15.84
N GLU A 177 10.43 16.25 16.18
CA GLU A 177 11.04 14.93 16.02
C GLU A 177 10.36 13.89 16.92
N ASP A 178 9.97 14.24 18.15
CA ASP A 178 9.35 13.31 19.08
C ASP A 178 7.94 12.89 18.59
N ALA A 179 7.16 13.83 18.09
CA ALA A 179 5.86 13.54 17.48
C ALA A 179 6.01 12.72 16.20
N PHE A 180 6.98 13.05 15.34
CA PHE A 180 7.26 12.30 14.11
C PHE A 180 7.59 10.84 14.40
N GLU A 181 8.52 10.58 15.33
CA GLU A 181 8.91 9.22 15.71
C GLU A 181 7.78 8.47 16.45
N ALA A 182 6.99 9.14 17.27
CA ALA A 182 5.82 8.53 17.89
C ALA A 182 4.78 8.10 16.86
N PHE A 183 4.46 8.96 15.89
CA PHE A 183 3.56 8.61 14.77
C PHE A 183 4.11 7.45 13.95
N ASN A 184 5.41 7.51 13.61
CA ASN A 184 6.06 6.41 12.89
C ASN A 184 5.92 5.10 13.64
N TYR A 185 6.31 5.07 14.92
CA TYR A 185 6.29 3.86 15.74
C TYR A 185 4.89 3.22 15.80
N TYR A 186 3.87 3.98 16.19
CA TYR A 186 2.52 3.42 16.36
C TYR A 186 1.88 3.03 15.03
N ARG A 187 2.06 3.80 13.98
CA ARG A 187 1.47 3.51 12.66
C ARG A 187 2.18 2.36 11.96
N SER A 188 3.49 2.26 12.06
CA SER A 188 4.26 1.14 11.51
C SER A 188 3.98 -0.15 12.29
N ALA A 189 3.84 -0.08 13.61
CA ALA A 189 3.39 -1.22 14.42
C ALA A 189 1.96 -1.67 14.03
N ALA A 190 1.04 -0.75 13.79
CA ALA A 190 -0.30 -1.07 13.32
C ALA A 190 -0.28 -1.72 11.93
N TRP A 191 0.62 -1.27 11.04
CA TRP A 191 0.83 -1.89 9.73
C TRP A 191 1.29 -3.35 9.87
N LYS A 192 2.34 -3.57 10.68
CA LYS A 192 2.83 -4.92 11.00
C LYS A 192 1.72 -5.84 11.54
N ILE A 193 0.93 -5.36 12.51
CA ILE A 193 -0.17 -6.14 13.09
C ILE A 193 -1.17 -6.55 12.00
N ARG A 194 -1.57 -5.63 11.14
CA ARG A 194 -2.60 -5.88 10.12
C ARG A 194 -2.09 -6.67 8.92
N GLY A 195 -0.84 -6.45 8.53
CA GLY A 195 -0.24 -7.02 7.31
C GLY A 195 0.63 -8.25 7.54
N VAL A 196 1.07 -8.52 8.76
CA VAL A 196 1.96 -9.64 9.07
C VAL A 196 1.40 -10.51 10.19
N ASP A 197 1.24 -9.95 11.40
CA ASP A 197 0.92 -10.77 12.59
C ASP A 197 -0.47 -11.41 12.45
N TYR A 198 -1.48 -10.61 12.10
CA TYR A 198 -2.84 -11.10 11.97
C TYR A 198 -2.99 -12.14 10.84
N PRO A 199 -2.54 -11.91 9.59
CA PRO A 199 -2.67 -12.90 8.54
C PRO A 199 -1.90 -14.19 8.84
N LEU A 200 -0.70 -14.12 9.40
CA LEU A 200 0.05 -15.33 9.77
C LEU A 200 -0.65 -16.13 10.88
N GLN A 201 -1.19 -15.46 11.91
CA GLN A 201 -1.99 -16.13 12.94
C GLN A 201 -3.26 -16.76 12.36
N SER A 202 -3.93 -16.06 11.46
CA SER A 202 -5.15 -16.54 10.80
C SER A 202 -4.88 -17.79 9.96
N LEU A 203 -3.85 -17.75 9.12
CA LEU A 203 -3.43 -18.88 8.30
C LEU A 203 -2.94 -20.06 9.15
N SER A 204 -2.26 -19.80 10.25
CA SER A 204 -1.86 -20.86 11.21
C SER A 204 -3.09 -21.55 11.80
N LYS A 205 -4.12 -20.80 12.20
CA LYS A 205 -5.39 -21.37 12.67
C LYS A 205 -6.11 -22.15 11.58
N ALA A 206 -6.01 -21.73 10.32
CA ALA A 206 -6.52 -22.46 9.15
C ALA A 206 -5.70 -23.72 8.82
N GLY A 207 -4.60 -24.00 9.55
CA GLY A 207 -3.80 -25.20 9.43
C GLY A 207 -2.56 -25.07 8.56
N ASN A 208 -2.15 -23.87 8.17
CA ASN A 208 -0.88 -23.66 7.49
C ASN A 208 0.28 -23.67 8.50
N ASN A 209 1.22 -24.56 8.34
CA ASN A 209 2.41 -24.71 9.19
C ASN A 209 3.72 -24.29 8.51
N LYS A 210 3.64 -23.67 7.31
CA LYS A 210 4.79 -23.20 6.53
C LYS A 210 4.75 -21.67 6.41
N LEU A 211 4.74 -21.01 7.55
CA LEU A 211 4.62 -19.57 7.67
C LEU A 211 5.91 -18.99 8.22
N TYR A 212 6.39 -17.95 7.58
CA TYR A 212 7.64 -17.28 7.93
C TYR A 212 7.39 -15.78 7.96
N SER A 213 8.12 -15.07 8.84
CA SER A 213 8.04 -13.61 8.92
C SER A 213 9.42 -12.98 8.86
N TYR A 214 9.48 -11.73 8.37
CA TYR A 214 10.66 -10.88 8.46
C TYR A 214 10.28 -9.47 8.91
N ARG A 215 11.26 -8.72 9.39
CA ARG A 215 11.22 -7.28 9.52
C ARG A 215 12.45 -6.70 8.80
N PHE A 216 12.21 -5.69 7.99
CA PHE A 216 13.28 -4.98 7.30
C PHE A 216 13.65 -3.75 8.11
N ASP A 217 14.92 -3.70 8.56
CA ASP A 217 15.43 -2.68 9.49
C ASP A 217 16.58 -1.86 8.89
N TRP A 218 16.85 -1.99 7.60
CA TRP A 218 17.97 -1.27 7.00
C TRP A 218 17.68 0.22 6.90
N ASP A 219 18.50 1.03 7.56
CA ASP A 219 18.39 2.48 7.66
C ASP A 219 19.74 3.20 7.45
N ASP A 220 20.73 2.51 6.83
CA ASP A 220 22.09 3.02 6.64
C ASP A 220 22.15 4.11 5.54
N HIS A 221 21.27 5.09 5.65
CA HIS A 221 21.25 6.27 4.79
C HIS A 221 22.31 7.27 5.24
N ARG A 222 22.81 8.04 4.27
CA ARG A 222 23.76 9.11 4.55
C ARG A 222 23.05 10.37 5.03
N GLN A 223 23.72 11.08 5.91
CA GLN A 223 23.37 12.45 6.23
C GLN A 223 23.94 13.40 5.14
N TYR A 224 23.10 14.27 4.62
CA TYR A 224 23.45 15.27 3.62
C TYR A 224 23.17 16.68 4.12
N ILE A 225 23.71 17.69 3.43
CA ILE A 225 23.42 19.10 3.73
C ILE A 225 21.92 19.38 3.63
N VAL A 226 21.23 18.71 2.71
CA VAL A 226 19.80 18.86 2.43
C VAL A 226 18.88 18.15 3.43
N GLY A 227 19.40 17.28 4.29
CA GLY A 227 18.61 16.58 5.30
C GLY A 227 19.29 15.34 5.86
N ASP A 228 18.76 14.87 6.98
CA ASP A 228 19.12 13.59 7.60
C ASP A 228 18.17 12.49 7.10
N PHE A 229 18.57 11.80 6.03
CA PHE A 229 17.73 10.77 5.43
C PHE A 229 17.52 9.54 6.32
N LYS A 230 18.43 9.28 7.25
CA LYS A 230 18.23 8.22 8.24
C LYS A 230 17.03 8.52 9.14
N LYS A 231 16.90 9.77 9.60
CA LYS A 231 15.75 10.21 10.40
C LYS A 231 14.48 10.31 9.56
N LEU A 232 14.56 10.93 8.39
CA LEU A 232 13.41 11.23 7.55
C LEU A 232 12.79 10.00 6.90
N ILE A 233 13.62 9.04 6.49
CA ILE A 233 13.18 7.88 5.72
C ILE A 233 13.34 6.59 6.52
N GLY A 234 14.49 6.36 7.16
CA GLY A 234 14.73 5.10 7.86
C GLY A 234 14.45 3.88 6.96
N ALA A 235 13.95 2.81 7.53
CA ALA A 235 13.45 1.65 6.80
C ALA A 235 11.98 1.88 6.39
N ALA A 236 11.72 2.91 5.56
CA ALA A 236 10.37 3.27 5.14
C ALA A 236 9.77 2.27 4.15
N HIS A 237 8.49 2.44 3.88
CA HIS A 237 7.73 1.64 2.91
C HIS A 237 8.43 1.58 1.54
N ALA A 238 8.51 0.38 0.96
CA ALA A 238 9.13 0.09 -0.35
C ALA A 238 10.65 0.30 -0.43
N THR A 239 11.34 0.66 0.66
CA THR A 239 12.80 0.86 0.63
C THR A 239 13.60 -0.44 0.50
N GLU A 240 13.01 -1.59 0.76
CA GLU A 240 13.63 -2.90 0.56
C GLU A 240 13.71 -3.31 -0.92
N ILE A 241 12.80 -2.82 -1.78
CA ILE A 241 12.68 -3.26 -3.18
C ILE A 241 13.98 -3.08 -3.96
N PRO A 242 14.64 -1.91 -3.96
CA PRO A 242 15.90 -1.71 -4.68
C PRO A 242 17.03 -2.63 -4.21
N LEU A 243 17.06 -2.96 -2.92
CA LEU A 243 18.07 -3.84 -2.34
C LEU A 243 17.81 -5.29 -2.75
N LEU A 244 16.56 -5.76 -2.68
CA LEU A 244 16.16 -7.09 -3.11
C LEU A 244 16.37 -7.30 -4.61
N ALA A 245 16.10 -6.28 -5.41
CA ALA A 245 16.31 -6.32 -6.85
C ALA A 245 17.78 -6.15 -7.27
N GLY A 246 18.68 -5.79 -6.34
CA GLY A 246 20.08 -5.46 -6.65
C GLY A 246 20.21 -4.25 -7.57
N ASN A 247 19.18 -3.40 -7.63
CA ASN A 247 19.12 -2.25 -8.53
C ASN A 247 18.57 -1.01 -7.81
N THR A 248 19.46 -0.21 -7.27
CA THR A 248 19.13 1.03 -6.55
C THR A 248 18.58 2.15 -7.44
N LYS A 249 18.54 1.96 -8.78
CA LYS A 249 17.95 2.91 -9.73
C LYS A 249 16.44 2.68 -9.98
N LEU A 250 15.88 1.63 -9.42
CA LEU A 250 14.43 1.29 -9.57
C LEU A 250 13.48 2.31 -8.93
N VAL A 251 13.95 3.13 -8.00
CA VAL A 251 13.15 4.21 -7.42
C VAL A 251 13.11 5.38 -8.41
N GLY A 252 12.31 5.20 -9.42
CA GLY A 252 11.82 6.15 -10.41
C GLY A 252 12.68 7.37 -10.70
N GLY A 253 13.61 7.30 -11.67
CA GLY A 253 14.18 8.45 -12.38
C GLY A 253 14.72 9.65 -11.55
N PHE A 254 14.58 9.62 -10.24
CA PHE A 254 14.92 10.70 -9.34
C PHE A 254 16.40 10.60 -8.93
N PRO A 255 17.14 11.71 -8.95
CA PRO A 255 18.50 11.77 -8.38
C PRO A 255 18.55 11.36 -6.89
N LEU A 256 17.42 11.37 -6.20
CA LEU A 256 17.25 10.92 -4.80
C LEU A 256 17.61 9.44 -4.58
N SER A 257 17.49 8.57 -5.57
CA SER A 257 17.81 7.14 -5.39
C SER A 257 19.27 6.92 -4.96
N THR A 258 20.20 7.70 -5.49
CA THR A 258 21.62 7.63 -5.11
C THR A 258 21.92 8.28 -3.76
N LEU A 259 21.03 9.15 -3.28
CA LEU A 259 21.08 9.75 -1.95
C LEU A 259 20.58 8.78 -0.90
N ILE A 260 19.47 8.08 -1.19
CA ILE A 260 18.87 7.09 -0.30
C ILE A 260 19.76 5.84 -0.21
N TYR A 261 20.25 5.33 -1.36
CA TYR A 261 21.05 4.10 -1.43
C TYR A 261 22.49 4.42 -1.82
N PRO A 262 23.40 4.59 -0.86
CA PRO A 262 24.82 4.81 -1.18
C PRO A 262 25.39 3.58 -1.91
N PRO A 263 26.35 3.75 -2.84
CA PRO A 263 26.92 2.65 -3.64
C PRO A 263 27.49 1.48 -2.83
N SER A 264 27.83 1.72 -1.56
CA SER A 264 28.26 0.67 -0.62
C SER A 264 27.13 -0.28 -0.20
N SER A 265 25.86 0.14 -0.27
CA SER A 265 24.71 -0.67 0.12
C SER A 265 24.42 -1.80 -0.87
N ALA A 266 24.72 -1.58 -2.15
CA ALA A 266 24.55 -2.60 -3.20
C ALA A 266 25.62 -3.72 -3.17
N LYS A 267 26.60 -3.62 -2.28
CA LYS A 267 27.71 -4.59 -2.16
C LYS A 267 27.63 -5.45 -0.90
N ARG A 268 26.63 -5.25 -0.05
CA ARG A 268 26.36 -6.08 1.13
C ARG A 268 25.11 -6.92 0.92
#